data_ed5ce8f5d5060c14958cbede71d9efae
#
_entry.id   ed5ce8f5d5060c14958cbede71d9efae
#
_cell.length_a   1.000
_cell.length_b   1.000
_cell.length_c   1.000
_cell.angle_alpha   90.00
_cell.angle_beta   90.00
_cell.angle_gamma   90.00
#
_symmetry.space_group_name_H-M   'P 1'
#
loop_
_entity.id
_entity.type
_entity.pdbx_description
1 polymer ?
#
loop_
_entity_poly.entity_id
_entity_poly.type
_entity_poly.pdbx_seq_one_letter_code
_entity_poly.pdbx_strand_id
1 'polypeptide(L)'
;MLRDITSKQWLCLLTVQLCTIVFGVTITSVTVILPQMKGALAATQDQMAWVLTLNLVATAVATPLTGWLAAKLGWRRLMVISVLGFSLASAACGMVDNLNSLLFLRVLQGALGAPIFPMGQTIILAKFERRYHPLAIMMWGVGGVMGPIMGPTFGGMIAEFLDWRWSFFAILPLGLLALIPTIIALGDEEKGTARRFDFTGFIFIAVAIGALQLMLDRGQRQDWFQSLEIIIEAALVVGFFYLFLVHSALAKAPLFDPRCFRDRNFVLGVTVALVMGMLQYTPLVLFPALLQDLRSYPEAVVGSLLAMRGVGNFLSFLVVTQMTRLSARGTLAAGLLIQAAAAAWMGQLDINMTSSDVFWCNLIHGFGFGLAYTPMAVLAFSTLEGRLLTQGNAIFSLLRMIGSSFFIAICLLVFVRASAGAEGVLGAMVTIFEDPLMVPWRDQFGAIDDIGFQNQAQNEIRRQAAMIGYINAFHLLTIVPIMFAPLVLFFKLRR
;
A
#
# COMPACT_ATOMS: atom_id res chain seq x y z
N MET A 1 -11.73 -17.40 -25.76
CA MET A 1 -10.80 -17.28 -24.61
C MET A 1 -11.47 -17.35 -23.24
N LEU A 2 -12.59 -16.66 -23.02
CA LEU A 2 -13.34 -16.77 -21.75
C LEU A 2 -14.22 -18.04 -21.69
N ARG A 3 -14.51 -18.67 -22.82
CA ARG A 3 -15.34 -19.89 -22.93
C ARG A 3 -14.68 -21.16 -22.38
N ASP A 4 -13.36 -21.16 -22.23
CA ASP A 4 -12.60 -22.35 -21.77
C ASP A 4 -12.37 -22.33 -20.25
N ILE A 5 -12.75 -21.25 -19.55
CA ILE A 5 -12.64 -21.13 -18.10
C ILE A 5 -13.83 -21.81 -17.45
N THR A 6 -13.59 -22.78 -16.58
CA THR A 6 -14.66 -23.52 -15.89
C THR A 6 -15.40 -22.65 -14.88
N SER A 7 -16.68 -22.97 -14.63
CA SER A 7 -17.47 -22.25 -13.59
C SER A 7 -16.80 -22.27 -12.22
N LYS A 8 -16.06 -23.35 -11.88
CA LYS A 8 -15.28 -23.42 -10.64
C LYS A 8 -14.13 -22.42 -10.59
N GLN A 9 -13.46 -22.18 -11.71
CA GLN A 9 -12.39 -21.19 -11.81
C GLN A 9 -12.93 -19.76 -11.69
N TRP A 10 -14.09 -19.47 -12.30
CA TRP A 10 -14.78 -18.20 -12.13
C TRP A 10 -15.20 -17.96 -10.68
N LEU A 11 -15.72 -18.98 -10.00
CA LEU A 11 -16.07 -18.89 -8.59
C LEU A 11 -14.84 -18.68 -7.72
N CYS A 12 -13.71 -19.30 -8.07
CA CYS A 12 -12.43 -19.09 -7.38
C CYS A 12 -11.93 -17.65 -7.53
N LEU A 13 -12.02 -17.06 -8.73
CA LEU A 13 -11.69 -15.64 -8.95
C LEU A 13 -12.58 -14.72 -8.12
N LEU A 14 -13.89 -14.96 -8.14
CA LEU A 14 -14.84 -14.17 -7.35
C LEU A 14 -14.53 -14.23 -5.85
N THR A 15 -14.22 -15.43 -5.34
CA THR A 15 -13.79 -15.66 -3.95
C THR A 15 -12.62 -14.77 -3.58
N VAL A 16 -11.53 -14.91 -4.34
CA VAL A 16 -10.30 -14.19 -4.06
C VAL A 16 -10.50 -12.68 -4.18
N GLN A 17 -11.29 -12.25 -5.17
CA GLN A 17 -11.66 -10.87 -5.38
C GLN A 17 -12.37 -10.27 -4.17
N LEU A 18 -13.45 -10.92 -3.71
CA LEU A 18 -14.23 -10.47 -2.56
C LEU A 18 -13.37 -10.39 -1.29
N CYS A 19 -12.58 -11.43 -1.00
CA CYS A 19 -11.68 -11.43 0.16
C CYS A 19 -10.67 -10.28 0.11
N THR A 20 -10.10 -10.00 -1.07
CA THR A 20 -9.13 -8.92 -1.25
C THR A 20 -9.76 -7.54 -1.11
N ILE A 21 -10.98 -7.35 -1.64
CA ILE A 21 -11.74 -6.09 -1.50
C ILE A 21 -12.06 -5.84 -0.03
N VAL A 22 -12.62 -6.81 0.68
CA VAL A 22 -12.96 -6.70 2.11
C VAL A 22 -11.73 -6.29 2.93
N PHE A 23 -10.60 -6.94 2.68
CA PHE A 23 -9.33 -6.59 3.34
C PHE A 23 -8.88 -5.16 3.02
N GLY A 24 -8.90 -4.76 1.75
CA GLY A 24 -8.46 -3.44 1.30
C GLY A 24 -9.36 -2.31 1.79
N VAL A 25 -10.68 -2.49 1.73
CA VAL A 25 -11.66 -1.51 2.25
C VAL A 25 -11.41 -1.26 3.73
N THR A 26 -11.21 -2.30 4.52
CA THR A 26 -11.02 -2.17 5.98
C THR A 26 -9.79 -1.36 6.34
N ILE A 27 -8.68 -1.53 5.62
CA ILE A 27 -7.44 -0.80 5.92
C ILE A 27 -7.63 0.70 5.71
N THR A 28 -8.29 1.10 4.63
CA THR A 28 -8.37 2.51 4.24
C THR A 28 -9.62 3.22 4.75
N SER A 29 -10.72 2.53 5.07
CA SER A 29 -11.90 3.17 5.69
C SER A 29 -11.56 3.81 7.05
N VAL A 30 -10.66 3.18 7.81
CA VAL A 30 -10.26 3.68 9.13
C VAL A 30 -9.56 5.03 9.07
N THR A 31 -8.87 5.36 7.98
CA THR A 31 -8.17 6.66 7.85
C THR A 31 -9.13 7.84 7.89
N VAL A 32 -10.33 7.69 7.35
CA VAL A 32 -11.34 8.75 7.29
C VAL A 32 -12.10 8.90 8.62
N ILE A 33 -12.31 7.81 9.35
CA ILE A 33 -13.06 7.83 10.62
C ILE A 33 -12.19 8.18 11.84
N LEU A 34 -10.87 8.31 11.69
CA LEU A 34 -9.96 8.65 12.80
C LEU A 34 -10.35 9.89 13.59
N PRO A 35 -10.79 11.03 12.99
CA PRO A 35 -11.20 12.21 13.75
C PRO A 35 -12.40 11.95 14.66
N GLN A 36 -13.39 11.18 14.20
CA GLN A 36 -14.55 10.81 15.02
C GLN A 36 -14.15 9.86 16.16
N MET A 37 -13.31 8.87 15.87
CA MET A 37 -12.76 7.95 16.88
C MET A 37 -11.97 8.70 17.95
N LYS A 38 -11.17 9.72 17.56
CA LYS A 38 -10.40 10.57 18.46
C LYS A 38 -11.31 11.23 19.50
N GLY A 39 -12.43 11.81 19.05
CA GLY A 39 -13.42 12.41 19.96
C GLY A 39 -14.09 11.38 20.86
N ALA A 40 -14.55 10.26 20.31
CA ALA A 40 -15.27 9.22 21.04
C ALA A 40 -14.42 8.49 22.10
N LEU A 41 -13.12 8.30 21.84
CA LEU A 41 -12.19 7.61 22.73
C LEU A 41 -11.35 8.55 23.60
N ALA A 42 -11.62 9.87 23.55
CA ALA A 42 -10.86 10.91 24.26
C ALA A 42 -9.33 10.76 24.09
N ALA A 43 -8.88 10.44 22.87
CA ALA A 43 -7.50 10.12 22.55
C ALA A 43 -6.78 11.29 21.86
N THR A 44 -5.45 11.33 21.96
CA THR A 44 -4.61 12.29 21.23
C THR A 44 -4.44 11.89 19.76
N GLN A 45 -3.96 12.82 18.91
CA GLN A 45 -3.65 12.55 17.52
C GLN A 45 -2.60 11.43 17.35
N ASP A 46 -1.57 11.44 18.21
CA ASP A 46 -0.52 10.43 18.19
C ASP A 46 -1.03 9.04 18.61
N GLN A 47 -1.91 9.01 19.60
CA GLN A 47 -2.56 7.77 20.02
C GLN A 47 -3.44 7.18 18.92
N MET A 48 -4.15 8.02 18.15
CA MET A 48 -4.94 7.56 17.01
C MET A 48 -4.10 6.98 15.87
N ALA A 49 -2.89 7.51 15.65
CA ALA A 49 -1.97 6.94 14.67
C ALA A 49 -1.65 5.46 14.95
N TRP A 50 -1.53 5.07 16.22
CA TRP A 50 -1.29 3.68 16.60
C TRP A 50 -2.38 2.71 16.12
N VAL A 51 -3.61 3.18 15.92
CA VAL A 51 -4.72 2.37 15.38
C VAL A 51 -4.41 1.85 13.98
N LEU A 52 -3.72 2.64 13.15
CA LEU A 52 -3.29 2.24 11.81
C LEU A 52 -1.96 1.47 11.87
N THR A 53 -0.98 2.02 12.57
CA THR A 53 0.38 1.49 12.65
C THR A 53 0.40 0.05 13.17
N LEU A 54 -0.27 -0.24 14.30
CA LEU A 54 -0.26 -1.58 14.88
C LEU A 54 -0.94 -2.62 13.99
N ASN A 55 -1.97 -2.24 13.24
CA ASN A 55 -2.59 -3.15 12.27
C ASN A 55 -1.64 -3.49 11.12
N LEU A 56 -0.93 -2.49 10.58
CA LEU A 56 0.05 -2.68 9.50
C LEU A 56 1.26 -3.49 9.99
N VAL A 57 1.80 -3.19 11.18
CA VAL A 57 2.89 -3.95 11.79
C VAL A 57 2.50 -5.40 12.00
N ALA A 58 1.32 -5.66 12.59
CA ALA A 58 0.83 -7.01 12.81
C ALA A 58 0.64 -7.79 11.49
N THR A 59 0.13 -7.12 10.46
CA THR A 59 0.00 -7.70 9.12
C THR A 59 1.37 -8.05 8.54
N ALA A 60 2.36 -7.14 8.64
CA ALA A 60 3.71 -7.35 8.15
C ALA A 60 4.41 -8.52 8.86
N VAL A 61 4.31 -8.56 10.19
CA VAL A 61 4.90 -9.60 11.04
C VAL A 61 4.25 -10.96 10.80
N ALA A 62 2.94 -11.02 10.58
CA ALA A 62 2.23 -12.28 10.37
C ALA A 62 2.32 -12.81 8.91
N THR A 63 2.58 -11.95 7.92
CA THR A 63 2.67 -12.36 6.51
C THR A 63 3.66 -13.50 6.24
N PRO A 64 4.88 -13.55 6.82
CA PRO A 64 5.81 -14.66 6.68
C PRO A 64 5.26 -16.03 7.10
N LEU A 65 4.30 -16.07 8.03
CA LEU A 65 3.69 -17.32 8.48
C LEU A 65 2.80 -17.97 7.43
N THR A 66 2.32 -17.22 6.44
CA THR A 66 1.34 -17.67 5.46
C THR A 66 1.78 -18.96 4.75
N GLY A 67 3.05 -19.05 4.36
CA GLY A 67 3.57 -20.23 3.67
C GLY A 67 3.52 -21.50 4.51
N TRP A 68 3.93 -21.41 5.77
CA TRP A 68 3.88 -22.53 6.71
C TRP A 68 2.46 -22.90 7.11
N LEU A 69 1.62 -21.92 7.41
CA LEU A 69 0.20 -22.12 7.74
C LEU A 69 -0.55 -22.78 6.58
N ALA A 70 -0.28 -22.36 5.35
CA ALA A 70 -0.88 -22.94 4.15
C ALA A 70 -0.48 -24.42 3.96
N ALA A 71 0.79 -24.76 4.21
CA ALA A 71 1.27 -26.13 4.15
C ALA A 71 0.66 -27.01 5.27
N LYS A 72 0.42 -26.44 6.45
CA LYS A 72 -0.12 -27.17 7.61
C LYS A 72 -1.64 -27.33 7.57
N LEU A 73 -2.37 -26.27 7.24
CA LEU A 73 -3.84 -26.21 7.31
C LEU A 73 -4.51 -26.54 5.97
N GLY A 74 -3.79 -26.32 4.86
CA GLY A 74 -4.34 -26.28 3.50
C GLY A 74 -4.93 -24.91 3.18
N TRP A 75 -5.06 -24.58 1.89
CA TRP A 75 -5.46 -23.25 1.41
C TRP A 75 -6.88 -22.87 1.81
N ARG A 76 -7.84 -23.81 1.69
CA ARG A 76 -9.24 -23.58 2.06
C ARG A 76 -9.38 -23.19 3.52
N ARG A 77 -8.84 -24.04 4.43
CA ARG A 77 -8.95 -23.80 5.88
C ARG A 77 -8.25 -22.50 6.29
N LEU A 78 -7.06 -22.24 5.76
CA LEU A 78 -6.34 -21.01 6.06
C LEU A 78 -7.13 -19.78 5.60
N MET A 79 -7.68 -19.80 4.38
CA MET A 79 -8.47 -18.67 3.87
C MET A 79 -9.74 -18.43 4.69
N VAL A 80 -10.46 -19.51 5.04
CA VAL A 80 -11.67 -19.43 5.89
C VAL A 80 -11.32 -18.87 7.27
N ILE A 81 -10.28 -19.38 7.93
CA ILE A 81 -9.84 -18.87 9.25
C ILE A 81 -9.44 -17.41 9.16
N SER A 82 -8.69 -17.03 8.13
CA SER A 82 -8.23 -15.66 7.94
C SER A 82 -9.40 -14.69 7.69
N VAL A 83 -10.30 -14.99 6.78
CA VAL A 83 -11.44 -14.11 6.46
C VAL A 83 -12.41 -14.03 7.62
N LEU A 84 -12.76 -15.17 8.23
CA LEU A 84 -13.67 -15.20 9.38
C LEU A 84 -13.07 -14.48 10.59
N GLY A 85 -11.82 -14.82 10.93
CA GLY A 85 -11.13 -14.22 12.07
C GLY A 85 -10.91 -12.72 11.89
N PHE A 86 -10.51 -12.28 10.68
CA PHE A 86 -10.39 -10.87 10.32
C PHE A 86 -11.72 -10.12 10.48
N SER A 87 -12.82 -10.70 9.99
CA SER A 87 -14.15 -10.09 10.05
C SER A 87 -14.70 -10.02 11.47
N LEU A 88 -14.48 -11.07 12.27
CA LEU A 88 -14.85 -11.10 13.70
C LEU A 88 -14.03 -10.07 14.51
N ALA A 89 -12.71 -10.01 14.26
CA ALA A 89 -11.86 -9.01 14.91
C ALA A 89 -12.27 -7.59 14.51
N SER A 90 -12.70 -7.39 13.24
CA SER A 90 -13.28 -6.12 12.81
C SER A 90 -14.53 -5.77 13.61
N ALA A 91 -15.50 -6.67 13.67
CA ALA A 91 -16.72 -6.43 14.45
C ALA A 91 -16.42 -6.15 15.93
N ALA A 92 -15.45 -6.86 16.53
CA ALA A 92 -15.00 -6.60 17.89
C ALA A 92 -14.40 -5.18 18.04
N CYS A 93 -13.67 -4.65 17.03
CA CYS A 93 -13.19 -3.27 17.04
C CYS A 93 -14.34 -2.25 17.15
N GLY A 94 -15.51 -2.55 16.58
CA GLY A 94 -16.70 -1.69 16.70
C GLY A 94 -17.39 -1.74 18.07
N MET A 95 -17.07 -2.72 18.92
CA MET A 95 -17.70 -2.94 20.24
C MET A 95 -16.93 -2.30 21.39
N VAL A 96 -15.74 -1.77 21.16
CA VAL A 96 -14.88 -1.25 22.24
C VAL A 96 -15.15 0.20 22.59
N ASP A 97 -14.96 0.53 23.86
CA ASP A 97 -15.14 1.89 24.40
C ASP A 97 -13.82 2.47 24.92
N ASN A 98 -12.71 1.80 24.77
CA ASN A 98 -11.40 2.29 25.17
C ASN A 98 -10.32 2.00 24.13
N LEU A 99 -9.31 2.89 24.07
CA LEU A 99 -8.23 2.83 23.10
C LEU A 99 -7.40 1.54 23.20
N ASN A 100 -7.04 1.11 24.40
CA ASN A 100 -6.14 -0.04 24.57
C ASN A 100 -6.75 -1.33 24.02
N SER A 101 -8.04 -1.56 24.28
CA SER A 101 -8.76 -2.72 23.70
C SER A 101 -8.85 -2.61 22.18
N LEU A 102 -9.06 -1.40 21.65
CA LEU A 102 -9.05 -1.19 20.20
C LEU A 102 -7.69 -1.52 19.60
N LEU A 103 -6.59 -1.04 20.17
CA LEU A 103 -5.24 -1.32 19.70
C LEU A 103 -4.92 -2.82 19.69
N PHE A 104 -5.29 -3.53 20.76
CA PHE A 104 -5.14 -4.99 20.83
C PHE A 104 -5.92 -5.69 19.70
N LEU A 105 -7.18 -5.32 19.49
CA LEU A 105 -8.01 -5.90 18.44
C LEU A 105 -7.50 -5.56 17.03
N ARG A 106 -6.91 -4.38 16.84
CA ARG A 106 -6.24 -4.00 15.58
C ARG A 106 -5.03 -4.87 15.27
N VAL A 107 -4.25 -5.24 16.29
CA VAL A 107 -3.15 -6.22 16.14
C VAL A 107 -3.71 -7.59 15.73
N LEU A 108 -4.74 -8.06 16.42
CA LEU A 108 -5.37 -9.33 16.09
C LEU A 108 -5.98 -9.35 14.68
N GLN A 109 -6.67 -8.27 14.31
CA GLN A 109 -7.24 -8.09 12.97
C GLN A 109 -6.15 -8.12 11.89
N GLY A 110 -5.06 -7.38 12.07
CA GLY A 110 -3.93 -7.36 11.14
C GLY A 110 -3.28 -8.75 10.98
N ALA A 111 -3.02 -9.43 12.07
CA ALA A 111 -2.42 -10.77 12.05
C ALA A 111 -3.31 -11.81 11.34
N LEU A 112 -4.62 -11.80 11.60
CA LEU A 112 -5.57 -12.72 10.96
C LEU A 112 -5.81 -12.38 9.48
N GLY A 113 -5.74 -11.10 9.11
CA GLY A 113 -5.88 -10.64 7.72
C GLY A 113 -4.65 -10.87 6.84
N ALA A 114 -3.47 -11.02 7.45
CA ALA A 114 -2.19 -11.12 6.74
C ALA A 114 -2.14 -12.17 5.62
N PRO A 115 -2.72 -13.38 5.76
CA PRO A 115 -2.70 -14.39 4.72
C PRO A 115 -3.59 -14.08 3.51
N ILE A 116 -4.60 -13.20 3.63
CA ILE A 116 -5.65 -13.02 2.61
C ILE A 116 -5.04 -12.64 1.26
N PHE A 117 -4.15 -11.65 1.24
CA PHE A 117 -3.57 -11.13 0.00
C PHE A 117 -2.61 -12.13 -0.68
N PRO A 118 -1.56 -12.67 -0.01
CA PRO A 118 -0.64 -13.63 -0.63
C PRO A 118 -1.30 -14.97 -0.98
N MET A 119 -2.28 -15.42 -0.19
CA MET A 119 -3.05 -16.63 -0.51
C MET A 119 -3.93 -16.44 -1.75
N GLY A 120 -4.55 -15.26 -1.91
CA GLY A 120 -5.32 -14.94 -3.11
C GLY A 120 -4.49 -15.13 -4.38
N GLN A 121 -3.30 -14.55 -4.43
CA GLN A 121 -2.39 -14.70 -5.57
C GLN A 121 -1.91 -16.15 -5.76
N THR A 122 -1.60 -16.85 -4.67
CA THR A 122 -1.21 -18.28 -4.72
C THR A 122 -2.29 -19.15 -5.34
N ILE A 123 -3.54 -18.99 -4.89
CA ILE A 123 -4.70 -19.76 -5.38
C ILE A 123 -4.89 -19.54 -6.87
N ILE A 124 -4.78 -18.31 -7.34
CA ILE A 124 -4.89 -17.97 -8.76
C ILE A 124 -3.78 -18.64 -9.58
N LEU A 125 -2.53 -18.50 -9.17
CA LEU A 125 -1.40 -19.07 -9.89
C LEU A 125 -1.42 -20.61 -9.91
N ALA A 126 -2.02 -21.25 -8.93
CA ALA A 126 -2.10 -22.70 -8.84
C ALA A 126 -3.33 -23.29 -9.57
N LYS A 127 -4.49 -22.60 -9.57
CA LYS A 127 -5.74 -23.11 -10.16
C LYS A 127 -5.92 -22.79 -11.64
N PHE A 128 -5.15 -21.84 -12.17
CA PHE A 128 -5.20 -21.46 -13.55
C PHE A 128 -3.99 -21.97 -14.31
N GLU A 129 -4.21 -22.43 -15.56
CA GLU A 129 -3.12 -22.76 -16.47
C GLU A 129 -2.27 -21.51 -16.76
N ARG A 130 -0.98 -21.69 -17.00
CA ARG A 130 -0.04 -20.57 -17.24
C ARG A 130 -0.50 -19.60 -18.33
N ARG A 131 -1.18 -20.09 -19.36
CA ARG A 131 -1.74 -19.25 -20.45
C ARG A 131 -2.79 -18.24 -19.96
N TYR A 132 -3.44 -18.50 -18.81
CA TYR A 132 -4.47 -17.64 -18.22
C TYR A 132 -3.93 -16.79 -17.04
N HIS A 133 -2.69 -16.99 -16.61
CA HIS A 133 -2.12 -16.21 -15.51
C HIS A 133 -2.23 -14.70 -15.72
N PRO A 134 -1.94 -14.11 -16.92
CA PRO A 134 -2.08 -12.67 -17.11
C PRO A 134 -3.51 -12.19 -16.86
N LEU A 135 -4.52 -12.93 -17.33
CA LEU A 135 -5.92 -12.61 -17.12
C LEU A 135 -6.33 -12.73 -15.65
N ALA A 136 -5.95 -13.84 -15.02
CA ALA A 136 -6.35 -14.15 -13.64
C ALA A 136 -5.68 -13.20 -12.62
N ILE A 137 -4.40 -12.88 -12.80
CA ILE A 137 -3.67 -11.90 -11.96
C ILE A 137 -4.25 -10.50 -12.17
N MET A 138 -4.54 -10.13 -13.41
CA MET A 138 -5.19 -8.88 -13.75
C MET A 138 -6.52 -8.74 -12.98
N MET A 139 -7.41 -9.73 -13.09
CA MET A 139 -8.71 -9.71 -12.41
C MET A 139 -8.55 -9.63 -10.89
N TRP A 140 -7.60 -10.36 -10.29
CA TRP A 140 -7.30 -10.27 -8.88
C TRP A 140 -6.76 -8.88 -8.49
N GLY A 141 -5.91 -8.29 -9.32
CA GLY A 141 -5.36 -6.95 -9.12
C GLY A 141 -6.43 -5.86 -9.02
N VAL A 142 -7.59 -6.04 -9.69
CA VAL A 142 -8.76 -5.16 -9.52
C VAL A 142 -9.15 -5.06 -8.06
N GLY A 143 -9.32 -6.18 -7.37
CA GLY A 143 -9.71 -6.20 -5.97
C GLY A 143 -8.68 -5.53 -5.07
N GLY A 144 -7.40 -5.77 -5.36
CA GLY A 144 -6.29 -5.15 -4.64
C GLY A 144 -6.21 -3.63 -4.76
N VAL A 145 -6.79 -3.05 -5.81
CA VAL A 145 -6.85 -1.60 -6.04
C VAL A 145 -8.22 -1.02 -5.66
N MET A 146 -9.30 -1.72 -5.99
CA MET A 146 -10.66 -1.26 -5.67
C MET A 146 -10.91 -1.19 -4.16
N GLY A 147 -10.40 -2.16 -3.39
CA GLY A 147 -10.53 -2.15 -1.94
C GLY A 147 -10.06 -0.84 -1.31
N PRO A 148 -8.78 -0.46 -1.45
CA PRO A 148 -8.26 0.81 -0.93
C PRO A 148 -8.95 2.07 -1.45
N ILE A 149 -9.44 2.08 -2.67
CA ILE A 149 -10.17 3.23 -3.24
C ILE A 149 -11.58 3.37 -2.67
N MET A 150 -12.28 2.24 -2.53
CA MET A 150 -13.64 2.23 -1.98
C MET A 150 -13.67 2.49 -0.47
N GLY A 151 -12.57 2.20 0.24
CA GLY A 151 -12.50 2.29 1.69
C GLY A 151 -12.85 3.66 2.25
N PRO A 152 -12.22 4.76 1.81
CA PRO A 152 -12.55 6.11 2.28
C PRO A 152 -14.00 6.48 2.02
N THR A 153 -14.52 6.21 0.83
CA THR A 153 -15.93 6.49 0.48
C THR A 153 -16.87 5.66 1.35
N PHE A 154 -16.61 4.36 1.48
CA PHE A 154 -17.41 3.45 2.29
C PHE A 154 -17.37 3.83 3.79
N GLY A 155 -16.16 4.08 4.34
CA GLY A 155 -15.97 4.47 5.73
C GLY A 155 -16.57 5.83 6.03
N GLY A 156 -16.37 6.83 5.15
CA GLY A 156 -16.90 8.18 5.30
C GLY A 156 -18.43 8.21 5.26
N MET A 157 -19.05 7.58 4.25
CA MET A 157 -20.52 7.50 4.16
C MET A 157 -21.15 6.83 5.39
N ILE A 158 -20.59 5.70 5.82
CA ILE A 158 -21.12 5.00 7.00
C ILE A 158 -20.99 5.87 8.25
N ALA A 159 -19.83 6.52 8.44
CA ALA A 159 -19.59 7.35 9.61
C ALA A 159 -20.44 8.63 9.63
N GLU A 160 -20.80 9.18 8.47
CA GLU A 160 -21.66 10.36 8.35
C GLU A 160 -23.13 10.03 8.70
N PHE A 161 -23.66 8.88 8.24
CA PHE A 161 -25.06 8.53 8.41
C PHE A 161 -25.37 7.73 9.68
N LEU A 162 -24.38 7.02 10.24
CA LEU A 162 -24.56 6.13 11.38
C LEU A 162 -23.62 6.49 12.54
N ASP A 163 -22.48 5.85 12.63
CA ASP A 163 -21.42 6.07 13.63
C ASP A 163 -20.15 5.39 13.06
N TRP A 164 -18.96 5.85 13.47
CA TRP A 164 -17.68 5.26 13.09
C TRP A 164 -17.59 3.75 13.38
N ARG A 165 -18.27 3.26 14.44
CA ARG A 165 -18.32 1.82 14.79
C ARG A 165 -18.92 0.97 13.68
N TRP A 166 -19.90 1.48 12.95
CA TRP A 166 -20.53 0.77 11.85
C TRP A 166 -19.59 0.51 10.67
N SER A 167 -18.53 1.30 10.52
CA SER A 167 -17.48 1.02 9.53
C SER A 167 -16.74 -0.28 9.82
N PHE A 168 -16.67 -0.68 11.09
CA PHE A 168 -16.12 -1.97 11.50
C PHE A 168 -17.16 -3.10 11.44
N PHE A 169 -18.40 -2.84 11.88
CA PHE A 169 -19.47 -3.85 11.85
C PHE A 169 -19.81 -4.28 10.42
N ALA A 170 -19.83 -3.37 9.46
CA ALA A 170 -20.16 -3.65 8.07
C ALA A 170 -19.17 -4.61 7.39
N ILE A 171 -17.97 -4.78 7.93
CA ILE A 171 -16.99 -5.74 7.43
C ILE A 171 -17.42 -7.19 7.72
N LEU A 172 -18.14 -7.42 8.82
CA LEU A 172 -18.59 -8.78 9.17
C LEU A 172 -19.53 -9.40 8.13
N PRO A 173 -20.65 -8.76 7.72
CA PRO A 173 -21.51 -9.32 6.68
C PRO A 173 -20.80 -9.46 5.33
N LEU A 174 -19.92 -8.51 4.97
CA LEU A 174 -19.13 -8.60 3.74
C LEU A 174 -18.15 -9.79 3.77
N GLY A 175 -17.50 -10.02 4.92
CA GLY A 175 -16.63 -11.17 5.12
C GLY A 175 -17.40 -12.50 5.08
N LEU A 176 -18.58 -12.57 5.71
CA LEU A 176 -19.45 -13.75 5.65
C LEU A 176 -19.92 -14.04 4.22
N LEU A 177 -20.26 -13.02 3.44
CA LEU A 177 -20.56 -13.18 2.01
C LEU A 177 -19.36 -13.71 1.22
N ALA A 178 -18.14 -13.30 1.53
CA ALA A 178 -16.93 -13.82 0.89
C ALA A 178 -16.62 -15.28 1.30
N LEU A 179 -17.05 -15.73 2.48
CA LEU A 179 -16.85 -17.12 2.92
C LEU A 179 -17.66 -18.13 2.11
N ILE A 180 -18.87 -17.79 1.67
CA ILE A 180 -19.74 -18.70 0.90
C ILE A 180 -19.00 -19.22 -0.34
N PRO A 181 -18.57 -18.38 -1.28
CA PRO A 181 -17.81 -18.82 -2.44
C PRO A 181 -16.46 -19.42 -2.07
N THR A 182 -15.81 -19.00 -0.96
CA THR A 182 -14.56 -19.60 -0.48
C THR A 182 -14.72 -21.07 -0.17
N ILE A 183 -15.79 -21.44 0.54
CA ILE A 183 -16.07 -22.83 0.94
C ILE A 183 -16.42 -23.69 -0.28
N ILE A 184 -17.12 -23.12 -1.27
CA ILE A 184 -17.57 -23.84 -2.45
C ILE A 184 -16.45 -23.99 -3.50
N ALA A 185 -15.69 -22.91 -3.76
CA ALA A 185 -14.68 -22.86 -4.82
C ALA A 185 -13.38 -23.57 -4.47
N LEU A 186 -12.96 -23.47 -3.20
CA LEU A 186 -11.72 -24.10 -2.73
C LEU A 186 -12.04 -25.52 -2.23
N GLY A 187 -11.69 -26.52 -3.02
CA GLY A 187 -11.78 -27.93 -2.61
C GLY A 187 -10.85 -28.27 -1.45
N ASP A 188 -11.06 -29.43 -0.82
CA ASP A 188 -10.12 -29.99 0.14
C ASP A 188 -8.87 -30.44 -0.63
N GLU A 189 -7.81 -29.63 -0.60
CA GLU A 189 -6.52 -30.01 -1.16
C GLU A 189 -5.73 -30.83 -0.16
N GLU A 190 -4.90 -31.72 -0.70
CA GLU A 190 -3.96 -32.48 0.10
C GLU A 190 -3.10 -31.52 0.92
N LYS A 191 -3.09 -31.76 2.23
CA LYS A 191 -2.19 -31.05 3.13
C LYS A 191 -0.75 -31.32 2.67
N GLY A 192 -0.02 -30.28 2.38
CA GLY A 192 1.41 -30.41 2.13
C GLY A 192 2.10 -31.00 3.37
N THR A 193 3.24 -31.64 3.17
CA THR A 193 4.09 -32.07 4.29
C THR A 193 4.65 -30.82 4.97
N ALA A 194 3.96 -30.36 6.02
CA ALA A 194 4.44 -29.21 6.80
C ALA A 194 5.76 -29.57 7.47
N ARG A 195 6.83 -28.87 7.11
CA ARG A 195 8.11 -28.94 7.81
C ARG A 195 7.94 -28.43 9.25
N ARG A 196 8.87 -28.81 10.14
CA ARG A 196 8.91 -28.25 11.50
C ARG A 196 8.96 -26.71 11.40
N PHE A 197 8.19 -26.04 12.25
CA PHE A 197 8.16 -24.58 12.28
C PHE A 197 9.47 -24.03 12.82
N ASP A 198 10.06 -23.11 12.09
CA ASP A 198 11.25 -22.39 12.51
C ASP A 198 10.88 -21.19 13.40
N PHE A 199 10.65 -21.49 14.69
CA PHE A 199 10.25 -20.48 15.67
C PHE A 199 11.31 -19.42 15.88
N THR A 200 12.59 -19.81 15.89
CA THR A 200 13.72 -18.88 16.08
C THR A 200 13.87 -17.92 14.91
N GLY A 201 13.86 -18.45 13.67
CA GLY A 201 13.88 -17.63 12.48
C GLY A 201 12.68 -16.70 12.37
N PHE A 202 11.49 -17.18 12.80
CA PHE A 202 10.30 -16.34 12.83
C PHE A 202 10.43 -15.17 13.82
N ILE A 203 10.91 -15.40 15.06
CA ILE A 203 11.11 -14.32 16.03
C ILE A 203 12.08 -13.28 15.48
N PHE A 204 13.21 -13.72 14.91
CA PHE A 204 14.20 -12.78 14.39
C PHE A 204 13.63 -11.90 13.28
N ILE A 205 12.96 -12.49 12.29
CA ILE A 205 12.38 -11.70 11.21
C ILE A 205 11.17 -10.87 11.67
N ALA A 206 10.38 -11.34 12.63
CA ALA A 206 9.25 -10.63 13.20
C ALA A 206 9.68 -9.36 13.94
N VAL A 207 10.72 -9.44 14.76
CA VAL A 207 11.30 -8.26 15.44
C VAL A 207 11.88 -7.28 14.43
N ALA A 208 12.65 -7.78 13.44
CA ALA A 208 13.24 -6.94 12.41
C ALA A 208 12.18 -6.19 11.58
N ILE A 209 11.13 -6.89 11.13
CA ILE A 209 10.04 -6.28 10.36
C ILE A 209 9.21 -5.34 11.23
N GLY A 210 8.88 -5.74 12.46
CA GLY A 210 8.12 -4.92 13.39
C GLY A 210 8.84 -3.60 13.70
N ALA A 211 10.11 -3.67 14.06
CA ALA A 211 10.94 -2.50 14.31
C ALA A 211 11.08 -1.62 13.04
N LEU A 212 11.28 -2.23 11.86
CA LEU A 212 11.35 -1.50 10.59
C LEU A 212 10.06 -0.74 10.30
N GLN A 213 8.90 -1.38 10.46
CA GLN A 213 7.61 -0.72 10.22
C GLN A 213 7.35 0.42 11.20
N LEU A 214 7.68 0.24 12.49
CA LEU A 214 7.58 1.29 13.51
C LEU A 214 8.49 2.47 13.17
N MET A 215 9.75 2.21 12.85
CA MET A 215 10.73 3.22 12.46
C MET A 215 10.28 4.03 11.24
N LEU A 216 9.75 3.36 10.20
CA LEU A 216 9.32 4.02 8.98
C LEU A 216 8.04 4.86 9.18
N ASP A 217 7.10 4.37 10.00
CA ASP A 217 5.85 5.06 10.26
C ASP A 217 6.03 6.28 11.18
N ARG A 218 6.91 6.16 12.17
CA ARG A 218 7.10 7.18 13.21
C ARG A 218 8.31 8.08 12.99
N GLY A 219 9.23 7.69 12.10
CA GLY A 219 10.50 8.39 11.89
C GLY A 219 10.34 9.88 11.64
N GLN A 220 9.37 10.29 10.82
CA GLN A 220 9.11 11.70 10.53
C GLN A 220 8.59 12.48 11.74
N ARG A 221 7.81 11.86 12.61
CA ARG A 221 7.26 12.49 13.83
C ARG A 221 8.26 12.61 14.96
N GLN A 222 9.28 11.74 14.94
CA GLN A 222 10.31 11.64 15.98
C GLN A 222 11.66 12.21 15.53
N ASP A 223 11.65 13.04 14.47
CA ASP A 223 12.87 13.65 13.91
C ASP A 223 13.98 12.64 13.57
N TRP A 224 13.58 11.43 13.15
CA TRP A 224 14.46 10.36 12.71
C TRP A 224 15.56 10.05 13.75
N PHE A 225 16.82 9.97 13.32
CA PHE A 225 17.97 9.60 14.15
C PHE A 225 18.34 10.62 15.25
N GLN A 226 17.55 11.66 15.46
CA GLN A 226 17.67 12.52 16.64
C GLN A 226 16.95 11.92 17.85
N SER A 227 16.01 11.00 17.64
CA SER A 227 15.30 10.29 18.68
C SER A 227 15.99 8.99 19.08
N LEU A 228 16.16 8.77 20.38
CA LEU A 228 16.68 7.51 20.91
C LEU A 228 15.80 6.31 20.54
N GLU A 229 14.48 6.51 20.44
CA GLU A 229 13.52 5.49 20.02
C GLU A 229 13.84 4.96 18.61
N ILE A 230 14.02 5.86 17.65
CA ILE A 230 14.34 5.50 16.26
C ILE A 230 15.73 4.85 16.16
N ILE A 231 16.71 5.28 16.95
CA ILE A 231 18.04 4.65 17.01
C ILE A 231 17.93 3.21 17.51
N ILE A 232 17.14 2.98 18.57
CA ILE A 232 16.90 1.62 19.10
C ILE A 232 16.18 0.76 18.04
N GLU A 233 15.14 1.28 17.40
CA GLU A 233 14.41 0.56 16.34
C GLU A 233 15.36 0.22 15.18
N ALA A 234 16.20 1.14 14.73
CA ALA A 234 17.21 0.89 13.69
C ALA A 234 18.22 -0.20 14.11
N ALA A 235 18.69 -0.17 15.34
CA ALA A 235 19.58 -1.19 15.89
C ALA A 235 18.90 -2.57 15.95
N LEU A 236 17.62 -2.62 16.33
CA LEU A 236 16.82 -3.85 16.31
C LEU A 236 16.65 -4.37 14.88
N VAL A 237 16.36 -3.50 13.91
CA VAL A 237 16.26 -3.90 12.49
C VAL A 237 17.54 -4.56 12.02
N VAL A 238 18.67 -3.88 12.18
CA VAL A 238 19.97 -4.37 11.69
C VAL A 238 20.39 -5.65 12.43
N GLY A 239 20.31 -5.64 13.75
CA GLY A 239 20.72 -6.77 14.58
C GLY A 239 19.90 -8.03 14.35
N PHE A 240 18.56 -7.90 14.38
CA PHE A 240 17.68 -9.06 14.22
C PHE A 240 17.59 -9.54 12.78
N PHE A 241 17.73 -8.65 11.78
CA PHE A 241 17.84 -9.07 10.38
C PHE A 241 19.15 -9.83 10.13
N TYR A 242 20.26 -9.38 10.70
CA TYR A 242 21.53 -10.12 10.65
C TYR A 242 21.41 -11.51 11.30
N LEU A 243 20.83 -11.57 12.52
CA LEU A 243 20.58 -12.86 13.21
C LEU A 243 19.68 -13.78 12.36
N PHE A 244 18.65 -13.22 11.71
CA PHE A 244 17.79 -13.98 10.81
C PHE A 244 18.57 -14.55 9.61
N LEU A 245 19.45 -13.78 8.99
CA LEU A 245 20.28 -14.25 7.86
C LEU A 245 21.22 -15.36 8.28
N VAL A 246 21.92 -15.19 9.39
CA VAL A 246 22.85 -16.21 9.94
C VAL A 246 22.08 -17.49 10.31
N HIS A 247 20.95 -17.34 11.03
CA HIS A 247 20.11 -18.47 11.38
C HIS A 247 19.57 -19.21 10.15
N SER A 248 19.07 -18.47 9.15
CA SER A 248 18.52 -19.05 7.90
C SER A 248 19.60 -19.80 7.09
N ALA A 249 20.85 -19.38 7.19
CA ALA A 249 21.97 -20.06 6.53
C ALA A 249 22.37 -21.38 7.23
N LEU A 250 22.18 -21.46 8.55
CA LEU A 250 22.57 -22.61 9.39
C LEU A 250 21.42 -23.59 9.66
N ALA A 251 20.18 -23.13 9.59
CA ALA A 251 19.00 -23.92 9.92
C ALA A 251 18.73 -25.02 8.89
N LYS A 252 18.42 -26.23 9.36
CA LYS A 252 18.05 -27.37 8.50
C LYS A 252 16.71 -27.16 7.76
N ALA A 253 15.81 -26.38 8.35
CA ALA A 253 14.48 -26.08 7.78
C ALA A 253 14.15 -24.61 8.08
N PRO A 254 14.78 -23.65 7.37
CA PRO A 254 14.54 -22.23 7.61
C PRO A 254 13.11 -21.82 7.26
N LEU A 255 12.66 -20.72 7.87
CA LEU A 255 11.31 -20.15 7.66
C LEU A 255 11.07 -19.87 6.17
N PHE A 256 12.04 -19.24 5.50
CA PHE A 256 12.04 -19.04 4.05
C PHE A 256 13.00 -20.00 3.38
N ASP A 257 12.53 -20.72 2.37
CA ASP A 257 13.40 -21.61 1.57
C ASP A 257 14.35 -20.74 0.73
N PRO A 258 15.68 -20.83 0.93
CA PRO A 258 16.66 -20.04 0.17
C PRO A 258 16.60 -20.25 -1.35
N ARG A 259 15.96 -21.34 -1.79
CA ARG A 259 15.76 -21.63 -3.22
C ARG A 259 14.91 -20.57 -3.91
N CYS A 260 14.00 -19.91 -3.20
CA CYS A 260 13.25 -18.77 -3.75
C CYS A 260 14.20 -17.67 -4.25
N PHE A 261 15.25 -17.36 -3.48
CA PHE A 261 16.22 -16.31 -3.80
C PHE A 261 17.30 -16.75 -4.80
N ARG A 262 17.38 -18.05 -5.15
CA ARG A 262 18.22 -18.54 -6.24
C ARG A 262 17.57 -18.39 -7.61
N ASP A 263 16.26 -18.25 -7.65
CA ASP A 263 15.53 -17.98 -8.89
C ASP A 263 15.68 -16.52 -9.31
N ARG A 264 16.35 -16.29 -10.44
CA ARG A 264 16.66 -14.95 -10.96
C ARG A 264 15.39 -14.13 -11.22
N ASN A 265 14.37 -14.74 -11.80
CA ASN A 265 13.13 -14.05 -12.13
C ASN A 265 12.39 -13.67 -10.86
N PHE A 266 12.39 -14.53 -9.86
CA PHE A 266 11.78 -14.23 -8.57
C PHE A 266 12.47 -13.04 -7.89
N VAL A 267 13.81 -13.04 -7.80
CA VAL A 267 14.57 -11.93 -7.20
C VAL A 267 14.32 -10.61 -7.92
N LEU A 268 14.38 -10.60 -9.26
CA LEU A 268 14.06 -9.40 -10.04
C LEU A 268 12.60 -8.95 -9.83
N GLY A 269 11.66 -9.89 -9.79
CA GLY A 269 10.25 -9.62 -9.56
C GLY A 269 9.99 -9.01 -8.20
N VAL A 270 10.62 -9.52 -7.15
CA VAL A 270 10.52 -8.99 -5.79
C VAL A 270 11.14 -7.58 -5.69
N THR A 271 12.27 -7.34 -6.36
CA THR A 271 12.89 -6.01 -6.43
C THR A 271 11.98 -4.98 -7.10
N VAL A 272 11.35 -5.36 -8.21
CA VAL A 272 10.35 -4.50 -8.88
C VAL A 272 9.08 -4.35 -8.01
N ALA A 273 8.66 -5.41 -7.29
CA ALA A 273 7.50 -5.34 -6.40
C ALA A 273 7.66 -4.31 -5.27
N LEU A 274 8.88 -4.14 -4.77
CA LEU A 274 9.22 -3.10 -3.79
C LEU A 274 8.91 -1.69 -4.34
N VAL A 275 9.33 -1.42 -5.59
CA VAL A 275 9.01 -0.15 -6.29
C VAL A 275 7.51 -0.03 -6.58
N MET A 276 6.86 -1.12 -6.98
CA MET A 276 5.42 -1.11 -7.21
C MET A 276 4.61 -0.80 -5.94
N GLY A 277 5.14 -1.16 -4.75
CA GLY A 277 4.58 -0.74 -3.47
C GLY A 277 4.57 0.79 -3.33
N MET A 278 5.69 1.46 -3.64
CA MET A 278 5.79 2.92 -3.70
C MET A 278 4.71 3.51 -4.63
N LEU A 279 4.71 3.08 -5.88
CA LEU A 279 3.83 3.61 -6.91
C LEU A 279 2.35 3.39 -6.60
N GLN A 280 2.01 2.35 -5.85
CA GLN A 280 0.64 2.07 -5.44
C GLN A 280 0.14 3.00 -4.34
N TYR A 281 0.91 3.14 -3.26
CA TYR A 281 0.41 3.74 -2.03
C TYR A 281 0.84 5.19 -1.81
N THR A 282 2.01 5.63 -2.30
CA THR A 282 2.50 6.99 -2.05
C THR A 282 1.54 8.08 -2.56
N PRO A 283 0.98 8.01 -3.79
CA PRO A 283 0.00 9.02 -4.21
C PRO A 283 -1.31 8.99 -3.42
N LEU A 284 -1.70 7.84 -2.85
CA LEU A 284 -2.88 7.74 -1.99
C LEU A 284 -2.68 8.43 -0.62
N VAL A 285 -1.42 8.68 -0.24
CA VAL A 285 -1.08 9.43 0.98
C VAL A 285 -0.90 10.92 0.66
N LEU A 286 -0.19 11.25 -0.43
CA LEU A 286 0.16 12.63 -0.75
C LEU A 286 -1.01 13.44 -1.32
N PHE A 287 -1.82 12.89 -2.23
CA PHE A 287 -2.89 13.66 -2.88
C PHE A 287 -4.01 14.12 -1.94
N PRO A 288 -4.55 13.31 -1.01
CA PRO A 288 -5.55 13.79 -0.09
C PRO A 288 -5.09 15.01 0.69
N ALA A 289 -3.88 14.95 1.27
CA ALA A 289 -3.31 16.05 2.02
C ALA A 289 -3.10 17.30 1.12
N LEU A 290 -2.52 17.13 -0.07
CA LEU A 290 -2.34 18.23 -1.03
C LEU A 290 -3.67 18.91 -1.40
N LEU A 291 -4.71 18.13 -1.72
CA LEU A 291 -5.99 18.68 -2.17
C LEU A 291 -6.81 19.30 -1.03
N GLN A 292 -6.77 18.70 0.16
CA GLN A 292 -7.49 19.22 1.32
C GLN A 292 -6.78 20.44 1.91
N ASP A 293 -5.48 20.35 2.19
CA ASP A 293 -4.73 21.38 2.90
C ASP A 293 -4.45 22.62 2.01
N LEU A 294 -4.11 22.42 0.71
CA LEU A 294 -3.75 23.51 -0.17
C LEU A 294 -4.92 24.05 -1.03
N ARG A 295 -5.90 23.19 -1.36
CA ARG A 295 -7.01 23.54 -2.25
C ARG A 295 -8.36 23.55 -1.55
N SER A 296 -8.43 23.12 -0.28
CA SER A 296 -9.66 23.01 0.50
C SER A 296 -10.78 22.23 -0.22
N TYR A 297 -10.40 21.18 -0.98
CA TYR A 297 -11.38 20.35 -1.66
C TYR A 297 -12.15 19.50 -0.65
N PRO A 298 -13.49 19.38 -0.78
CA PRO A 298 -14.29 18.47 0.03
C PRO A 298 -13.81 17.01 -0.12
N GLU A 299 -13.90 16.22 0.95
CA GLU A 299 -13.47 14.82 0.98
C GLU A 299 -14.08 13.98 -0.14
N ALA A 300 -15.37 14.19 -0.45
CA ALA A 300 -16.08 13.50 -1.53
C ALA A 300 -15.44 13.77 -2.90
N VAL A 301 -15.01 15.01 -3.17
CA VAL A 301 -14.32 15.39 -4.42
C VAL A 301 -12.95 14.74 -4.48
N VAL A 302 -12.18 14.81 -3.40
CA VAL A 302 -10.87 14.14 -3.29
C VAL A 302 -11.01 12.63 -3.55
N GLY A 303 -11.97 11.98 -2.90
CA GLY A 303 -12.25 10.56 -3.10
C GLY A 303 -12.59 10.21 -4.55
N SER A 304 -13.41 11.03 -5.21
CA SER A 304 -13.79 10.81 -6.62
C SER A 304 -12.61 10.97 -7.59
N LEU A 305 -11.74 11.94 -7.36
CA LEU A 305 -10.53 12.17 -8.16
C LEU A 305 -9.52 11.02 -7.99
N LEU A 306 -9.34 10.52 -6.79
CA LEU A 306 -8.48 9.36 -6.53
C LEU A 306 -9.06 8.05 -7.07
N ALA A 307 -10.40 7.92 -7.13
CA ALA A 307 -11.06 6.76 -7.73
C ALA A 307 -10.71 6.59 -9.21
N MET A 308 -10.36 7.68 -9.93
CA MET A 308 -9.93 7.62 -11.33
C MET A 308 -8.70 6.76 -11.54
N ARG A 309 -7.86 6.62 -10.53
CA ARG A 309 -6.75 5.66 -10.55
C ARG A 309 -7.22 4.21 -10.66
N GLY A 310 -8.30 3.86 -9.96
CA GLY A 310 -8.95 2.55 -10.10
C GLY A 310 -9.54 2.36 -11.48
N VAL A 311 -10.17 3.39 -12.03
CA VAL A 311 -10.69 3.38 -13.41
C VAL A 311 -9.56 3.17 -14.40
N GLY A 312 -8.45 3.90 -14.28
CA GLY A 312 -7.27 3.72 -15.13
C GLY A 312 -6.71 2.29 -15.07
N ASN A 313 -6.57 1.74 -13.85
CA ASN A 313 -6.15 0.36 -13.66
C ASN A 313 -7.14 -0.63 -14.32
N PHE A 314 -8.44 -0.41 -14.19
CA PHE A 314 -9.46 -1.22 -14.85
C PHE A 314 -9.34 -1.14 -16.39
N LEU A 315 -9.15 0.05 -16.96
CA LEU A 315 -8.96 0.23 -18.41
C LEU A 315 -7.71 -0.50 -18.92
N SER A 316 -6.65 -0.62 -18.12
CA SER A 316 -5.46 -1.38 -18.51
C SER A 316 -5.77 -2.85 -18.82
N PHE A 317 -6.85 -3.40 -18.26
CA PHE A 317 -7.26 -4.79 -18.47
C PHE A 317 -7.66 -5.10 -19.91
N LEU A 318 -8.13 -4.11 -20.62
CA LEU A 318 -8.51 -4.28 -22.03
C LEU A 318 -7.31 -4.69 -22.90
N VAL A 319 -6.11 -4.27 -22.49
CA VAL A 319 -4.89 -4.44 -23.30
C VAL A 319 -3.81 -5.29 -22.65
N VAL A 320 -3.71 -5.29 -21.30
CA VAL A 320 -2.59 -5.90 -20.57
C VAL A 320 -2.41 -7.39 -20.86
N THR A 321 -3.49 -8.14 -20.98
CA THR A 321 -3.44 -9.59 -21.25
C THR A 321 -2.83 -9.87 -22.62
N GLN A 322 -3.19 -9.11 -23.64
CA GLN A 322 -2.65 -9.28 -24.99
C GLN A 322 -1.20 -8.80 -25.07
N MET A 323 -0.91 -7.62 -24.52
CA MET A 323 0.44 -7.06 -24.45
C MET A 323 1.41 -7.98 -23.69
N THR A 324 1.00 -8.53 -22.55
CA THR A 324 1.83 -9.47 -21.78
C THR A 324 2.13 -10.75 -22.54
N ARG A 325 1.20 -11.24 -23.38
CA ARG A 325 1.44 -12.40 -24.24
C ARG A 325 2.41 -12.11 -25.37
N LEU A 326 2.34 -10.91 -25.95
CA LEU A 326 3.29 -10.48 -26.98
C LEU A 326 4.67 -10.26 -26.40
N SER A 327 4.78 -9.52 -25.32
CA SER A 327 6.04 -9.25 -24.62
C SER A 327 5.81 -8.85 -23.17
N ALA A 328 5.92 -9.79 -22.23
CA ALA A 328 5.78 -9.50 -20.81
C ALA A 328 6.79 -8.45 -20.32
N ARG A 329 8.05 -8.49 -20.83
CA ARG A 329 9.07 -7.48 -20.51
C ARG A 329 8.68 -6.10 -21.04
N GLY A 330 8.28 -6.02 -22.32
CA GLY A 330 7.90 -4.75 -22.94
C GLY A 330 6.69 -4.12 -22.24
N THR A 331 5.70 -4.92 -21.85
CA THR A 331 4.51 -4.45 -21.14
C THR A 331 4.86 -3.93 -19.74
N LEU A 332 5.73 -4.64 -19.01
CA LEU A 332 6.22 -4.19 -17.70
C LEU A 332 6.97 -2.87 -17.81
N ALA A 333 7.90 -2.77 -18.76
CA ALA A 333 8.66 -1.54 -18.99
C ALA A 333 7.74 -0.37 -19.38
N ALA A 334 6.80 -0.60 -20.30
CA ALA A 334 5.82 0.41 -20.70
C ALA A 334 4.97 0.88 -19.51
N GLY A 335 4.50 -0.04 -18.68
CA GLY A 335 3.73 0.31 -17.47
C GLY A 335 4.53 1.15 -16.46
N LEU A 336 5.80 0.82 -16.22
CA LEU A 336 6.69 1.63 -15.36
C LEU A 336 6.93 3.03 -15.93
N LEU A 337 7.17 3.14 -17.24
CA LEU A 337 7.40 4.42 -17.92
C LEU A 337 6.14 5.29 -17.95
N ILE A 338 4.96 4.70 -18.17
CA ILE A 338 3.68 5.42 -18.10
C ILE A 338 3.44 5.97 -16.68
N GLN A 339 3.74 5.19 -15.64
CA GLN A 339 3.64 5.68 -14.26
C GLN A 339 4.65 6.80 -13.99
N ALA A 340 5.87 6.68 -14.49
CA ALA A 340 6.88 7.74 -14.39
C ALA A 340 6.44 9.02 -15.11
N ALA A 341 5.86 8.92 -16.31
CA ALA A 341 5.33 10.06 -17.04
C ALA A 341 4.15 10.73 -16.31
N ALA A 342 3.23 9.93 -15.76
CA ALA A 342 2.14 10.46 -14.93
C ALA A 342 2.67 11.16 -13.67
N ALA A 343 3.68 10.59 -13.01
CA ALA A 343 4.32 11.19 -11.84
C ALA A 343 5.10 12.47 -12.21
N ALA A 344 5.73 12.51 -13.38
CA ALA A 344 6.35 13.73 -13.90
C ALA A 344 5.32 14.83 -14.15
N TRP A 345 4.13 14.49 -14.65
CA TRP A 345 3.02 15.45 -14.74
C TRP A 345 2.58 15.93 -13.36
N MET A 346 2.43 15.00 -12.37
CA MET A 346 2.14 15.39 -10.98
C MET A 346 3.18 16.36 -10.41
N GLY A 347 4.46 16.20 -10.78
CA GLY A 347 5.55 17.09 -10.39
C GLY A 347 5.54 18.47 -11.11
N GLN A 348 4.68 18.67 -12.10
CA GLN A 348 4.49 19.96 -12.81
C GLN A 348 3.21 20.69 -12.35
N LEU A 349 2.44 20.09 -11.44
CA LEU A 349 1.26 20.73 -10.85
C LEU A 349 1.69 21.95 -10.04
N ASP A 350 0.89 22.98 -10.09
CA ASP A 350 1.04 24.17 -9.27
C ASP A 350 -0.14 24.34 -8.31
N ILE A 351 -0.10 25.40 -7.53
CA ILE A 351 -1.17 25.69 -6.55
C ILE A 351 -2.52 25.99 -7.21
N ASN A 352 -2.53 26.32 -8.53
CA ASN A 352 -3.74 26.60 -9.31
C ASN A 352 -4.24 25.39 -10.09
N MET A 353 -3.66 24.19 -9.85
CA MET A 353 -4.09 22.94 -10.51
C MET A 353 -5.60 22.79 -10.52
N THR A 354 -6.11 22.29 -11.63
CA THR A 354 -7.54 22.02 -11.80
C THR A 354 -7.89 20.59 -11.38
N SER A 355 -9.17 20.36 -11.10
CA SER A 355 -9.68 18.98 -10.88
C SER A 355 -9.42 18.08 -12.08
N SER A 356 -9.40 18.66 -13.31
CA SER A 356 -9.07 17.93 -14.54
C SER A 356 -7.64 17.41 -14.55
N ASP A 357 -6.67 18.21 -14.10
CA ASP A 357 -5.27 17.78 -14.03
C ASP A 357 -5.10 16.59 -13.09
N VAL A 358 -5.70 16.67 -11.90
CA VAL A 358 -5.66 15.60 -10.90
C VAL A 358 -6.37 14.35 -11.43
N PHE A 359 -7.50 14.51 -12.12
CA PHE A 359 -8.24 13.42 -12.75
C PHE A 359 -7.36 12.65 -13.75
N TRP A 360 -6.77 13.34 -14.72
CA TRP A 360 -5.97 12.70 -15.76
C TRP A 360 -4.67 12.10 -15.24
N CYS A 361 -3.97 12.79 -14.33
CA CYS A 361 -2.78 12.26 -13.68
C CYS A 361 -3.06 10.92 -12.99
N ASN A 362 -4.15 10.84 -12.20
CA ASN A 362 -4.51 9.62 -11.49
C ASN A 362 -4.96 8.51 -12.46
N LEU A 363 -5.74 8.83 -13.49
CA LEU A 363 -6.19 7.87 -14.49
C LEU A 363 -5.02 7.24 -15.23
N ILE A 364 -4.08 8.05 -15.74
CA ILE A 364 -2.90 7.58 -16.49
C ILE A 364 -1.96 6.79 -15.55
N HIS A 365 -1.76 7.26 -14.32
CA HIS A 365 -0.94 6.55 -13.34
C HIS A 365 -1.53 5.18 -13.01
N GLY A 366 -2.85 5.10 -12.82
CA GLY A 366 -3.55 3.84 -12.58
C GLY A 366 -3.49 2.89 -13.77
N PHE A 367 -3.63 3.41 -14.99
CA PHE A 367 -3.47 2.62 -16.22
C PHE A 367 -2.06 2.01 -16.32
N GLY A 368 -1.01 2.82 -16.06
CA GLY A 368 0.37 2.34 -16.00
C GLY A 368 0.59 1.28 -14.92
N PHE A 369 -0.08 1.43 -13.75
CA PHE A 369 0.02 0.46 -12.66
C PHE A 369 -0.51 -0.91 -13.08
N GLY A 370 -1.68 -0.99 -13.70
CA GLY A 370 -2.24 -2.27 -14.16
C GLY A 370 -1.41 -2.90 -15.27
N LEU A 371 -0.84 -2.08 -16.18
CA LEU A 371 0.09 -2.56 -17.20
C LEU A 371 1.38 -3.12 -16.63
N ALA A 372 1.89 -2.58 -15.50
CA ALA A 372 3.13 -3.05 -14.89
C ALA A 372 2.91 -4.26 -13.97
N TYR A 373 1.88 -4.22 -13.13
CA TYR A 373 1.67 -5.22 -12.07
C TYR A 373 1.46 -6.63 -12.61
N THR A 374 0.61 -6.79 -13.63
CA THR A 374 0.28 -8.09 -14.21
C THR A 374 1.50 -8.81 -14.77
N PRO A 375 2.29 -8.22 -15.71
CA PRO A 375 3.47 -8.89 -16.25
C PRO A 375 4.58 -9.08 -15.21
N MET A 376 4.72 -8.17 -14.25
CA MET A 376 5.66 -8.32 -13.13
C MET A 376 5.38 -9.61 -12.36
N ALA A 377 4.12 -9.82 -11.93
CA ALA A 377 3.75 -11.02 -11.20
C ALA A 377 3.91 -12.29 -12.06
N VAL A 378 3.51 -12.25 -13.34
CA VAL A 378 3.72 -13.37 -14.27
C VAL A 378 5.19 -13.72 -14.41
N LEU A 379 6.06 -12.74 -14.61
CA LEU A 379 7.51 -12.94 -14.77
C LEU A 379 8.16 -13.44 -13.48
N ALA A 380 7.80 -12.87 -12.34
CA ALA A 380 8.34 -13.24 -11.02
C ALA A 380 8.13 -14.73 -10.69
N PHE A 381 6.94 -15.26 -11.01
CA PHE A 381 6.57 -16.63 -10.69
C PHE A 381 6.71 -17.62 -11.86
N SER A 382 7.16 -17.16 -13.05
CA SER A 382 7.25 -17.98 -14.27
C SER A 382 8.19 -19.17 -14.15
N THR A 383 9.28 -19.03 -13.41
CA THR A 383 10.35 -20.02 -13.24
C THR A 383 10.33 -20.69 -11.88
N LEU A 384 9.55 -20.17 -10.93
CA LEU A 384 9.47 -20.69 -9.57
C LEU A 384 8.76 -22.06 -9.54
N GLU A 385 9.29 -22.99 -8.74
CA GLU A 385 8.68 -24.31 -8.53
C GLU A 385 7.31 -24.20 -7.84
N GLY A 386 6.34 -25.02 -8.25
CA GLY A 386 4.98 -24.97 -7.72
C GLY A 386 4.88 -25.08 -6.19
N ARG A 387 5.75 -25.91 -5.57
CA ARG A 387 5.84 -26.07 -4.10
C ARG A 387 6.28 -24.80 -3.36
N LEU A 388 6.97 -23.87 -4.05
CA LEU A 388 7.48 -22.63 -3.48
C LEU A 388 6.53 -21.45 -3.72
N LEU A 389 5.44 -21.61 -4.49
CA LEU A 389 4.53 -20.53 -4.87
C LEU A 389 3.94 -19.81 -3.64
N THR A 390 3.43 -20.53 -2.66
CA THR A 390 2.81 -19.91 -1.47
C THR A 390 3.82 -19.10 -0.68
N GLN A 391 5.01 -19.65 -0.47
CA GLN A 391 6.08 -18.99 0.24
C GLN A 391 6.64 -17.79 -0.56
N GLY A 392 6.82 -17.98 -1.86
CA GLY A 392 7.21 -16.91 -2.78
C GLY A 392 6.20 -15.75 -2.79
N ASN A 393 4.89 -16.04 -2.81
CA ASN A 393 3.86 -15.01 -2.73
C ASN A 393 3.85 -14.27 -1.38
N ALA A 394 4.13 -14.96 -0.28
CA ALA A 394 4.26 -14.32 1.03
C ALA A 394 5.45 -13.34 1.05
N ILE A 395 6.62 -13.76 0.54
CA ILE A 395 7.82 -12.91 0.41
C ILE A 395 7.54 -11.71 -0.52
N PHE A 396 6.94 -11.97 -1.68
CA PHE A 396 6.59 -10.94 -2.67
C PHE A 396 5.65 -9.88 -2.09
N SER A 397 4.60 -10.31 -1.40
CA SER A 397 3.64 -9.41 -0.75
C SER A 397 4.27 -8.62 0.40
N LEU A 398 5.10 -9.27 1.20
CA LEU A 398 5.83 -8.65 2.30
C LEU A 398 6.78 -7.55 1.79
N LEU A 399 7.61 -7.85 0.79
CA LEU A 399 8.56 -6.88 0.26
C LEU A 399 7.88 -5.74 -0.48
N ARG A 400 6.75 -5.99 -1.15
CA ARG A 400 5.91 -4.92 -1.72
C ARG A 400 5.35 -3.99 -0.63
N MET A 401 4.93 -4.55 0.52
CA MET A 401 4.42 -3.77 1.65
C MET A 401 5.54 -2.97 2.34
N ILE A 402 6.70 -3.59 2.59
CA ILE A 402 7.89 -2.89 3.11
C ILE A 402 8.29 -1.76 2.15
N GLY A 403 8.30 -2.03 0.84
CA GLY A 403 8.58 -1.03 -0.18
C GLY A 403 7.63 0.16 -0.12
N SER A 404 6.32 -0.08 0.08
CA SER A 404 5.37 1.02 0.22
C SER A 404 5.68 1.89 1.43
N SER A 405 5.87 1.31 2.61
CA SER A 405 6.19 2.06 3.83
C SER A 405 7.52 2.81 3.74
N PHE A 406 8.55 2.15 3.20
CA PHE A 406 9.87 2.74 3.02
C PHE A 406 9.84 3.98 2.12
N PHE A 407 9.21 3.87 0.96
CA PHE A 407 9.15 4.99 0.04
C PHE A 407 8.16 6.08 0.46
N ILE A 408 7.06 5.75 1.15
CA ILE A 408 6.19 6.76 1.76
C ILE A 408 7.00 7.59 2.78
N ALA A 409 7.76 6.93 3.64
CA ALA A 409 8.62 7.61 4.63
C ALA A 409 9.65 8.53 3.96
N ILE A 410 10.31 8.08 2.88
CA ILE A 410 11.26 8.91 2.11
C ILE A 410 10.53 10.09 1.44
N CYS A 411 9.38 9.87 0.82
CA CYS A 411 8.62 10.95 0.16
C CYS A 411 8.16 12.00 1.17
N LEU A 412 7.71 11.58 2.37
CA LEU A 412 7.36 12.51 3.45
C LEU A 412 8.59 13.26 3.98
N LEU A 413 9.73 12.59 4.13
CA LEU A 413 10.99 13.25 4.52
C LEU A 413 11.39 14.32 3.50
N VAL A 414 11.33 13.99 2.20
CA VAL A 414 11.63 14.94 1.12
C VAL A 414 10.63 16.10 1.12
N PHE A 415 9.34 15.80 1.29
CA PHE A 415 8.29 16.81 1.42
C PHE A 415 8.60 17.79 2.55
N VAL A 416 8.85 17.31 3.78
CA VAL A 416 9.09 18.19 4.93
C VAL A 416 10.37 19.01 4.77
N ARG A 417 11.47 18.39 4.32
CA ARG A 417 12.74 19.09 4.14
C ARG A 417 12.65 20.13 3.02
N ALA A 418 12.03 19.79 1.89
CA ALA A 418 11.87 20.72 0.77
C ALA A 418 10.93 21.88 1.13
N SER A 419 9.83 21.59 1.86
CA SER A 419 8.92 22.64 2.34
C SER A 419 9.63 23.58 3.33
N ALA A 420 10.35 23.07 4.31
CA ALA A 420 11.07 23.89 5.28
C ALA A 420 12.16 24.74 4.61
N GLY A 421 12.91 24.16 3.66
CA GLY A 421 13.91 24.91 2.88
C GLY A 421 13.28 26.01 2.04
N ALA A 422 12.15 25.71 1.36
CA ALA A 422 11.41 26.68 0.55
C ALA A 422 10.80 27.79 1.41
N GLU A 423 10.23 27.47 2.59
CA GLU A 423 9.68 28.45 3.54
C GLU A 423 10.78 29.47 3.96
N GLY A 424 11.99 28.99 4.26
CA GLY A 424 13.13 29.86 4.59
C GLY A 424 13.52 30.77 3.44
N VAL A 425 13.60 30.25 2.21
CA VAL A 425 13.96 31.04 1.02
C VAL A 425 12.87 32.06 0.67
N LEU A 426 11.61 31.63 0.62
CA LEU A 426 10.47 32.50 0.32
C LEU A 426 10.28 33.57 1.41
N GLY A 427 10.45 33.22 2.68
CA GLY A 427 10.38 34.17 3.78
C GLY A 427 11.48 35.23 3.73
N ALA A 428 12.70 34.88 3.30
CA ALA A 428 13.79 35.85 3.12
C ALA A 428 13.54 36.80 1.97
N MET A 429 12.72 36.44 0.97
CA MET A 429 12.35 37.32 -0.14
C MET A 429 11.30 38.38 0.20
N VAL A 430 10.50 38.12 1.27
CA VAL A 430 9.49 39.08 1.72
C VAL A 430 10.14 40.07 2.67
N THR A 431 10.76 41.10 2.11
CA THR A 431 11.45 42.20 2.85
C THR A 431 10.79 43.55 2.62
N ILE A 432 10.95 44.45 3.59
CA ILE A 432 10.43 45.82 3.54
C ILE A 432 11.00 46.60 2.32
N PHE A 433 12.11 46.14 1.74
CA PHE A 433 12.86 46.83 0.70
C PHE A 433 12.52 46.40 -0.74
N GLU A 434 11.70 45.37 -0.95
CA GLU A 434 11.32 44.92 -2.29
C GLU A 434 9.91 45.40 -2.68
N ASP A 435 9.85 46.61 -3.19
CA ASP A 435 8.64 47.32 -3.64
C ASP A 435 7.79 46.59 -4.70
N PRO A 436 8.36 45.91 -5.74
CA PRO A 436 7.54 45.34 -6.81
C PRO A 436 6.66 44.15 -6.40
N LEU A 437 7.07 43.40 -5.38
CA LEU A 437 6.29 42.27 -4.87
C LEU A 437 5.21 42.68 -3.86
N MET A 438 5.38 43.86 -3.24
CA MET A 438 4.52 44.32 -2.14
C MET A 438 3.38 45.23 -2.58
N VAL A 439 3.45 45.88 -3.74
CA VAL A 439 2.44 46.85 -4.21
C VAL A 439 1.05 46.19 -4.34
N PRO A 440 0.86 45.01 -4.97
CA PRO A 440 -0.44 44.40 -5.10
C PRO A 440 -1.02 43.93 -3.75
N TRP A 441 -0.17 43.56 -2.81
CA TRP A 441 -0.55 43.06 -1.48
C TRP A 441 -0.85 44.19 -0.53
N ARG A 442 -0.13 45.31 -0.63
CA ARG A 442 -0.32 46.52 0.16
C ARG A 442 -1.69 47.16 -0.09
N ASP A 443 -2.14 47.16 -1.36
CA ASP A 443 -3.44 47.71 -1.74
C ASP A 443 -4.61 46.84 -1.29
N GLN A 444 -4.38 45.54 -1.15
CA GLN A 444 -5.40 44.57 -0.72
C GLN A 444 -5.44 44.36 0.80
N PHE A 445 -4.32 44.42 1.51
CA PHE A 445 -4.20 43.92 2.88
C PHE A 445 -3.62 44.92 3.89
N GLY A 446 -3.26 46.13 3.51
CA GLY A 446 -2.76 47.16 4.40
C GLY A 446 -1.24 47.19 4.58
N ALA A 447 -0.75 47.94 5.57
CA ALA A 447 0.69 48.15 5.77
C ALA A 447 1.39 46.90 6.30
N ILE A 448 2.67 46.71 5.99
CA ILE A 448 3.53 45.59 6.39
C ILE A 448 3.60 45.43 7.90
N ASP A 449 3.39 46.48 8.66
CA ASP A 449 3.35 46.47 10.14
C ASP A 449 2.04 45.92 10.72
N ASP A 450 1.03 45.69 9.87
CA ASP A 450 -0.22 45.08 10.29
C ASP A 450 -0.03 43.57 10.54
N ILE A 451 -0.39 43.12 11.74
CA ILE A 451 -0.38 41.70 12.14
C ILE A 451 -1.21 40.84 11.18
N GLY A 452 -2.32 41.41 10.63
CA GLY A 452 -3.14 40.76 9.64
C GLY A 452 -2.40 40.46 8.34
N PHE A 453 -1.65 41.42 7.81
CA PHE A 453 -0.79 41.26 6.64
C PHE A 453 0.29 40.21 6.87
N GLN A 454 1.00 40.27 8.00
CA GLN A 454 2.09 39.33 8.32
C GLN A 454 1.57 37.90 8.40
N ASN A 455 0.41 37.68 9.03
CA ASN A 455 -0.22 36.36 9.12
C ASN A 455 -0.63 35.82 7.73
N GLN A 456 -1.18 36.66 6.86
CA GLN A 456 -1.59 36.25 5.52
C GLN A 456 -0.37 35.94 4.62
N ALA A 457 0.66 36.79 4.67
CA ALA A 457 1.90 36.59 3.95
C ALA A 457 2.57 35.26 4.42
N GLN A 458 2.64 35.02 5.72
CA GLN A 458 3.20 33.80 6.25
C GLN A 458 2.39 32.56 5.86
N ASN A 459 1.07 32.65 5.84
CA ASN A 459 0.23 31.54 5.41
C ASN A 459 0.42 31.24 3.92
N GLU A 460 0.55 32.27 3.07
CA GLU A 460 0.80 32.06 1.64
C GLU A 460 2.22 31.50 1.39
N ILE A 461 3.23 31.98 2.10
CA ILE A 461 4.60 31.42 2.05
C ILE A 461 4.56 29.93 2.41
N ARG A 462 3.91 29.56 3.51
CA ARG A 462 3.77 28.16 3.91
C ARG A 462 3.05 27.32 2.87
N ARG A 463 1.98 27.88 2.28
CA ARG A 463 1.20 27.21 1.24
C ARG A 463 2.03 26.96 -0.03
N GLN A 464 2.80 27.94 -0.49
CA GLN A 464 3.71 27.80 -1.63
C GLN A 464 4.87 26.85 -1.32
N ALA A 465 5.46 26.96 -0.14
CA ALA A 465 6.52 26.07 0.33
C ALA A 465 6.05 24.61 0.41
N ALA A 466 4.84 24.37 0.91
CA ALA A 466 4.25 23.03 0.93
C ALA A 466 4.05 22.48 -0.49
N MET A 467 3.59 23.31 -1.44
CA MET A 467 3.48 22.89 -2.85
C MET A 467 4.82 22.46 -3.43
N ILE A 468 5.90 23.20 -3.17
CA ILE A 468 7.27 22.83 -3.57
C ILE A 468 7.66 21.47 -2.94
N GLY A 469 7.30 21.25 -1.69
CA GLY A 469 7.50 19.96 -1.02
C GLY A 469 6.82 18.79 -1.72
N TYR A 470 5.53 18.94 -2.11
CA TYR A 470 4.80 17.93 -2.87
C TYR A 470 5.41 17.68 -4.25
N ILE A 471 5.81 18.72 -4.97
CA ILE A 471 6.49 18.61 -6.28
C ILE A 471 7.75 17.75 -6.15
N ASN A 472 8.60 18.02 -5.15
CA ASN A 472 9.82 17.25 -4.91
C ASN A 472 9.53 15.79 -4.58
N ALA A 473 8.47 15.50 -3.79
CA ALA A 473 8.04 14.14 -3.53
C ALA A 473 7.53 13.42 -4.80
N PHE A 474 6.82 14.10 -5.70
CA PHE A 474 6.40 13.55 -6.99
C PHE A 474 7.56 13.30 -7.95
N HIS A 475 8.64 14.09 -7.88
CA HIS A 475 9.87 13.83 -8.66
C HIS A 475 10.52 12.49 -8.26
N LEU A 476 10.47 12.09 -6.99
CA LEU A 476 10.91 10.74 -6.58
C LEU A 476 10.07 9.64 -7.23
N LEU A 477 8.74 9.82 -7.30
CA LEU A 477 7.84 8.90 -8.01
C LEU A 477 8.14 8.81 -9.50
N THR A 478 8.77 9.84 -10.08
CA THR A 478 9.23 9.85 -11.47
C THR A 478 10.57 9.12 -11.63
N ILE A 479 11.56 9.46 -10.81
CA ILE A 479 12.94 9.00 -10.95
C ILE A 479 13.06 7.49 -10.65
N VAL A 480 12.42 7.03 -9.57
CA VAL A 480 12.59 5.64 -9.12
C VAL A 480 12.14 4.62 -10.16
N PRO A 481 10.93 4.66 -10.75
CA PRO A 481 10.55 3.68 -11.77
C PRO A 481 11.40 3.76 -13.04
N ILE A 482 11.92 4.93 -13.42
CA ILE A 482 12.86 5.07 -14.54
C ILE A 482 14.17 4.32 -14.24
N MET A 483 14.71 4.47 -13.02
CA MET A 483 15.93 3.77 -12.61
C MET A 483 15.75 2.25 -12.59
N PHE A 484 14.56 1.75 -12.26
CA PHE A 484 14.28 0.33 -12.19
C PHE A 484 13.79 -0.28 -13.52
N ALA A 485 13.35 0.54 -14.48
CA ALA A 485 12.90 0.07 -15.79
C ALA A 485 13.95 -0.80 -16.54
N PRO A 486 15.27 -0.49 -16.53
CA PRO A 486 16.27 -1.35 -17.16
C PRO A 486 16.38 -2.76 -16.57
N LEU A 487 16.02 -2.96 -15.29
CA LEU A 487 16.03 -4.30 -14.67
C LEU A 487 15.08 -5.27 -15.38
N VAL A 488 14.08 -4.76 -16.06
CA VAL A 488 13.12 -5.56 -16.81
C VAL A 488 13.79 -6.38 -17.91
N LEU A 489 14.88 -5.90 -18.50
CA LEU A 489 15.66 -6.59 -19.54
C LEU A 489 16.30 -7.88 -19.03
N PHE A 490 16.56 -7.97 -17.74
CA PHE A 490 17.25 -9.10 -17.13
C PHE A 490 16.35 -10.30 -16.79
N PHE A 491 15.02 -10.19 -16.87
CA PHE A 491 14.15 -11.36 -16.71
C PHE A 491 14.45 -12.42 -17.78
N LYS A 492 14.40 -13.68 -17.40
CA LYS A 492 14.49 -14.78 -18.36
C LYS A 492 13.10 -15.10 -18.90
N LEU A 493 12.94 -15.09 -20.22
CA LEU A 493 11.71 -15.59 -20.85
C LEU A 493 11.84 -17.11 -20.93
N ARG A 494 10.90 -17.83 -20.33
CA ARG A 494 10.78 -19.26 -20.55
C ARG A 494 10.07 -19.43 -21.90
N ARG A 495 10.77 -19.97 -22.89
CA ARG A 495 10.22 -20.38 -24.17
C ARG A 495 9.23 -21.52 -24.00
#